data_6860c957fe5decad03f3a3f3e329621c
#
_entry.id   6860c957fe5decad03f3a3f3e329621c
#
_cell.length_a   1.000
_cell.length_b   1.000
_cell.length_c   1.000
_cell.angle_alpha   90.00
_cell.angle_beta   90.00
_cell.angle_gamma   90.00
#
_symmetry.space_group_name_H-M   'P 1'
#
loop_
_entity.id
_entity.type
_entity.pdbx_description
1 polymer ?
#
loop_
_entity_poly.entity_id
_entity_poly.type
_entity_poly.pdbx_seq_one_letter_code
_entity_poly.pdbx_strand_id
1 'polypeptide(L)'
;MKLSARNQFKGIVTNVNEGAVNGIVSIKVNDEIVSSTISMNAIKELGLKEGVEAVAIIKATEVMIATELPKISARNKFKGTVKNIQVGAVNDIVTLET
;
A
#
# COMPACT_ATOMS: atom_id res chain seq x y z
N MET A 1 13.94 1.16 -12.04
CA MET A 1 14.51 0.82 -10.72
C MET A 1 14.01 -0.54 -10.26
N LYS A 2 14.90 -1.39 -9.83
CA LYS A 2 14.51 -2.69 -9.28
C LYS A 2 14.42 -2.59 -7.77
N LEU A 3 13.23 -2.89 -7.23
CA LEU A 3 12.99 -2.89 -5.80
C LEU A 3 12.75 -4.31 -5.32
N SER A 4 13.12 -4.59 -4.06
CA SER A 4 12.89 -5.89 -3.45
C SER A 4 11.45 -6.09 -2.97
N ALA A 5 10.62 -5.05 -3.01
CA ALA A 5 9.23 -5.14 -2.62
C ALA A 5 8.42 -5.95 -3.62
N ARG A 6 7.62 -6.89 -3.12
CA ARG A 6 6.80 -7.78 -3.96
C ARG A 6 5.44 -7.22 -4.27
N ASN A 7 4.93 -6.33 -3.41
CA ASN A 7 3.57 -5.81 -3.54
C ASN A 7 3.60 -4.42 -4.15
N GLN A 8 3.09 -4.31 -5.36
CA GLN A 8 3.01 -3.06 -6.09
C GLN A 8 1.57 -2.87 -6.56
N PHE A 9 0.99 -1.73 -6.20
CA PHE A 9 -0.40 -1.42 -6.52
C PHE A 9 -0.46 -0.12 -7.31
N LYS A 10 -0.89 -0.22 -8.56
CA LYS A 10 -1.04 0.94 -9.42
C LYS A 10 -2.42 1.56 -9.21
N GLY A 11 -2.46 2.86 -9.05
CA GLY A 11 -3.71 3.56 -8.82
C GLY A 11 -3.60 5.03 -9.16
N ILE A 12 -4.66 5.76 -8.82
CA ILE A 12 -4.77 7.20 -9.07
C ILE A 12 -4.82 7.93 -7.74
N VAL A 13 -4.03 8.97 -7.61
CA VAL A 13 -4.05 9.81 -6.41
C VAL A 13 -5.42 10.48 -6.29
N THR A 14 -6.10 10.25 -5.18
CA THR A 14 -7.42 10.84 -4.91
C THR A 14 -7.35 12.02 -3.96
N ASN A 15 -6.33 12.05 -3.10
CA ASN A 15 -6.21 13.11 -2.11
C ASN A 15 -4.76 13.26 -1.66
N VAL A 16 -4.36 14.49 -1.41
CA VAL A 16 -3.07 14.81 -0.78
C VAL A 16 -3.37 15.74 0.38
N ASN A 17 -3.16 15.24 1.60
CA ASN A 17 -3.36 16.03 2.81
C ASN A 17 -2.01 16.54 3.28
N GLU A 18 -1.71 17.80 3.02
CA GLU A 18 -0.40 18.40 3.29
C GLU A 18 -0.23 18.73 4.77
N GLY A 19 0.94 18.42 5.30
CA GLY A 19 1.36 18.81 6.62
C GLY A 19 2.62 19.66 6.57
N ALA A 20 3.18 19.98 7.72
CA ALA A 20 4.39 20.82 7.79
C ALA A 20 5.62 20.08 7.27
N VAL A 21 5.79 18.83 7.66
CA VAL A 21 6.96 18.00 7.31
C VAL A 21 6.54 16.79 6.46
N ASN A 22 5.46 16.15 6.82
CA ASN A 22 4.91 14.98 6.13
C ASN A 22 3.51 15.27 5.64
N GLY A 23 3.10 14.55 4.62
CA GLY A 23 1.73 14.57 4.12
C GLY A 23 1.18 13.16 3.99
N ILE A 24 -0.13 13.05 3.87
CA ILE A 24 -0.81 11.78 3.64
C ILE A 24 -1.32 11.79 2.21
N VAL A 25 -0.86 10.82 1.42
CA VAL A 25 -1.28 10.64 0.04
C VAL A 25 -2.19 9.42 -0.03
N SER A 26 -3.37 9.58 -0.59
CA SER A 26 -4.33 8.49 -0.78
C SER A 26 -4.41 8.16 -2.25
N ILE A 27 -4.34 6.87 -2.56
CA ILE A 27 -4.39 6.35 -3.92
C ILE A 27 -5.57 5.38 -4.01
N LYS A 28 -6.38 5.51 -5.05
CA LYS A 28 -7.44 4.55 -5.32
C LYS A 28 -6.89 3.44 -6.20
N VAL A 29 -6.91 2.22 -5.67
CA VAL A 29 -6.47 1.01 -6.35
C VAL A 29 -7.69 0.10 -6.47
N ASN A 30 -8.24 -0.05 -7.67
CA ASN A 30 -9.53 -0.72 -7.90
C ASN A 30 -10.61 -0.07 -7.02
N ASP A 31 -11.23 -0.82 -6.12
CA ASP A 31 -12.28 -0.30 -5.24
C ASP A 31 -11.77 0.07 -3.85
N GLU A 32 -10.45 0.07 -3.65
CA GLU A 32 -9.86 0.28 -2.34
C GLU A 32 -8.95 1.51 -2.32
N ILE A 33 -8.82 2.11 -1.14
CA ILE A 33 -7.98 3.29 -0.94
C ILE A 33 -6.75 2.89 -0.13
N VAL A 34 -5.58 3.20 -0.67
CA VAL A 34 -4.30 3.02 0.01
C VAL A 34 -3.80 4.39 0.44
N SER A 35 -3.52 4.55 1.71
CA SER A 35 -2.98 5.80 2.26
C SER A 35 -1.54 5.61 2.71
N SER A 36 -0.72 6.60 2.45
CA SER A 36 0.70 6.58 2.80
C SER A 36 1.12 7.92 3.39
N THR A 37 1.89 7.87 4.45
CA THR A 37 2.51 9.06 5.04
C THR A 37 3.92 9.17 4.50
N ILE A 38 4.18 10.24 3.75
CA ILE A 38 5.49 10.49 3.16
C ILE A 38 5.91 11.94 3.37
N SER A 39 7.18 12.24 3.18
CA SER A 39 7.68 13.60 3.37
C SER A 39 7.09 14.56 2.34
N MET A 40 6.94 15.81 2.73
CA MET A 40 6.48 16.85 1.80
C MET A 40 7.46 17.04 0.65
N ASN A 41 8.77 16.84 0.90
CA ASN A 41 9.76 16.90 -0.17
C ASN A 41 9.51 15.82 -1.22
N ALA A 42 9.21 14.59 -0.79
CA ALA A 42 8.89 13.51 -1.72
C ALA A 42 7.61 13.79 -2.51
N ILE A 43 6.59 14.34 -1.85
CA ILE A 43 5.35 14.72 -2.54
C ILE A 43 5.64 15.71 -3.67
N LYS A 44 6.48 16.70 -3.39
CA LYS A 44 6.86 17.71 -4.40
C LYS A 44 7.73 17.14 -5.50
N GLU A 45 8.73 16.35 -5.16
CA GLU A 45 9.63 15.75 -6.14
C GLU A 45 8.92 14.79 -7.09
N LEU A 46 7.99 14.01 -6.56
CA LEU A 46 7.21 13.05 -7.34
C LEU A 46 6.04 13.70 -8.07
N GLY A 47 5.74 14.96 -7.77
CA GLY A 47 4.62 15.67 -8.38
C GLY A 47 3.27 15.06 -8.04
N LEU A 48 3.10 14.58 -6.81
CA LEU A 48 1.88 13.92 -6.40
C LEU A 48 0.76 14.93 -6.15
N LYS A 49 -0.32 14.77 -6.88
CA LYS A 49 -1.54 15.58 -6.76
C LYS A 49 -2.72 14.77 -7.27
N GLU A 50 -3.93 15.22 -6.97
CA GLU A 50 -5.14 14.53 -7.41
C GLU A 50 -5.13 14.29 -8.92
N GLY A 51 -5.49 13.09 -9.32
CA GLY A 51 -5.57 12.66 -10.70
C GLY A 51 -4.29 12.09 -11.28
N VAL A 52 -3.18 12.17 -10.57
CA VAL A 52 -1.90 11.63 -11.03
C VAL A 52 -1.85 10.12 -10.77
N GLU A 53 -1.32 9.39 -11.73
CA GLU A 53 -1.08 7.96 -11.60
C GLU A 53 0.12 7.72 -10.69
N ALA A 54 -0.02 6.77 -9.75
CA ALA A 54 1.05 6.43 -8.82
C ALA A 54 1.01 4.94 -8.48
N VAL A 55 2.12 4.44 -7.96
CA VAL A 55 2.24 3.04 -7.54
C VAL A 55 2.55 3.01 -6.05
N ALA A 56 1.71 2.31 -5.29
CA ALA A 56 1.98 2.04 -3.89
C ALA A 56 2.83 0.78 -3.80
N ILE A 57 3.94 0.86 -3.08
CA ILE A 57 4.87 -0.26 -2.92
C ILE A 57 4.92 -0.62 -1.45
N ILE A 58 4.60 -1.88 -1.14
CA ILE A 58 4.53 -2.36 0.23
C ILE A 58 5.42 -3.59 0.38
N LYS A 59 6.34 -3.54 1.33
CA LYS A 59 7.18 -4.71 1.62
C LYS A 59 6.32 -5.84 2.17
N ALA A 60 6.58 -7.07 1.70
CA ALA A 60 5.85 -8.25 2.17
C ALA A 60 5.94 -8.42 3.68
N THR A 61 7.05 -8.04 4.30
CA THR A 61 7.24 -8.13 5.75
C THR A 61 6.38 -7.16 6.55
N GLU A 62 5.83 -6.13 5.89
CA GLU A 62 4.95 -5.13 6.52
C GLU A 62 3.47 -5.48 6.39
N VAL A 63 3.14 -6.56 5.70
CA VAL A 63 1.76 -6.96 5.46
C VAL A 63 1.29 -7.92 6.56
N MET A 64 0.16 -7.60 7.16
CA MET A 64 -0.51 -8.47 8.14
C MET A 64 -1.70 -9.15 7.48
N ILE A 65 -1.92 -10.41 7.82
CA ILE A 65 -3.02 -11.19 7.28
C ILE A 65 -4.04 -11.45 8.38
N ALA A 66 -5.32 -11.26 8.04
CA ALA A 66 -6.43 -11.57 8.94
C ALA A 66 -7.53 -12.32 8.18
N THR A 67 -8.22 -13.22 8.85
CA THR A 67 -9.33 -13.97 8.24
C THR A 67 -10.66 -13.23 8.35
N GLU A 68 -10.73 -12.25 9.23
CA GLU A 68 -11.89 -11.39 9.41
C GLU A 68 -11.41 -9.93 9.43
N LEU A 69 -12.31 -8.99 9.13
CA LEU A 69 -11.98 -7.57 9.17
C LEU A 69 -11.84 -7.13 10.63
N PRO A 70 -10.61 -6.98 11.15
CA PRO A 70 -10.40 -6.60 12.54
C PRO A 70 -10.62 -5.10 12.73
N LYS A 71 -10.98 -4.70 13.95
CA LYS A 71 -11.00 -3.30 14.34
C LYS A 71 -9.60 -2.93 14.83
N ILE A 72 -8.75 -2.54 13.89
CA ILE A 72 -7.38 -2.14 14.19
C ILE A 72 -7.10 -0.77 13.59
N SER A 73 -6.00 -0.16 14.03
CA SER A 73 -5.62 1.18 13.57
C SER A 73 -5.01 1.20 12.16
N ALA A 74 -4.80 0.04 11.56
CA ALA A 74 -4.28 -0.03 10.19
C ALA A 74 -5.27 0.63 9.22
N ARG A 75 -4.77 1.56 8.41
CA ARG A 75 -5.59 2.32 7.47
C ARG A 75 -5.83 1.56 6.16
N ASN A 76 -4.87 0.71 5.78
CA ASN A 76 -4.93 0.00 4.50
C ASN A 76 -5.37 -1.43 4.72
N LYS A 77 -6.53 -1.77 4.16
CA LYS A 77 -7.12 -3.11 4.29
C LYS A 77 -7.55 -3.58 2.90
N PHE A 78 -7.00 -4.72 2.48
CA PHE A 78 -7.35 -5.33 1.21
C PHE A 78 -8.03 -6.67 1.45
N LYS A 79 -9.20 -6.84 0.84
CA LYS A 79 -9.90 -8.10 0.82
C LYS A 79 -9.39 -8.94 -0.34
N GLY A 80 -9.11 -10.21 -0.08
CA GLY A 80 -8.65 -11.09 -1.14
C GLY A 80 -8.82 -12.54 -0.77
N THR A 81 -8.49 -13.40 -1.71
CA THR A 81 -8.56 -14.86 -1.55
C THR A 81 -7.14 -15.41 -1.54
N VAL A 82 -6.89 -16.33 -0.60
CA VAL A 82 -5.59 -17.00 -0.55
C VAL A 82 -5.39 -17.82 -1.82
N LYS A 83 -4.36 -17.46 -2.57
CA LYS A 83 -4.04 -18.11 -3.84
C LYS A 83 -2.94 -19.14 -3.70
N ASN A 84 -1.97 -18.87 -2.85
CA ASN A 84 -0.80 -19.73 -2.70
C ASN A 84 -0.18 -19.61 -1.31
N ILE A 85 0.34 -20.70 -0.81
CA ILE A 85 1.13 -20.73 0.43
C ILE A 85 2.45 -21.41 0.10
N GLN A 86 3.53 -20.68 0.30
CA GLN A 86 4.87 -21.21 0.09
C GLN A 86 5.56 -21.36 1.43
N VAL A 87 5.80 -22.61 1.84
CA VAL A 87 6.38 -22.94 3.14
C VAL A 87 7.90 -22.79 3.11
N GLY A 88 8.42 -22.02 4.04
CA GLY A 88 9.87 -21.83 4.20
C GLY A 88 10.37 -22.46 5.49
N ALA A 89 11.69 -22.34 5.71
CA ALA A 89 12.32 -22.89 6.91
C ALA A 89 11.96 -22.09 8.18
N VAL A 90 11.86 -20.77 8.04
CA VAL A 90 11.59 -19.85 9.15
C VAL A 90 10.29 -19.10 8.92
N ASN A 91 10.08 -18.62 7.72
CA ASN A 91 8.90 -17.85 7.35
C ASN A 91 8.20 -18.48 6.14
N ASP A 92 6.90 -18.32 6.10
CA ASP A 92 6.09 -18.74 4.96
C ASP A 92 5.65 -17.53 4.17
N ILE A 93 5.38 -17.73 2.89
CA ILE A 93 4.83 -16.68 2.02
C ILE A 93 3.39 -17.03 1.70
N VAL A 94 2.46 -16.15 2.09
CA VAL A 94 1.04 -16.28 1.75
C VAL A 94 0.68 -15.23 0.72
N THR A 95 0.12 -15.66 -0.40
CA THR A 95 -0.28 -14.77 -1.48
C THR A 95 -1.79 -14.63 -1.50
N LEU A 96 -2.28 -13.37 -1.43
CA LEU A 96 -3.68 -13.04 -1.60
C LEU A 96 -3.89 -12.44 -2.98
N GLU A 97 -4.97 -12.85 -3.62
CA GLU A 97 -5.43 -12.21 -4.85
C GLU A 97 -6.61 -11.31 -4.52
N THR A 98 -6.45 -10.02 -4.80
CA THR A 98 -7.47 -9.01 -4.51
C THR A 98 -8.37 -8.71 -5.71
#